data_71089a1878866e8e7113393eeed5ed0d
#
_entry.id   71089a1878866e8e7113393eeed5ed0d
#
_cell.length_a   1.000
_cell.length_b   1.000
_cell.length_c   1.000
_cell.angle_alpha   90.00
_cell.angle_beta   90.00
_cell.angle_gamma   90.00
#
_symmetry.space_group_name_H-M   'P 1'
#
loop_
_entity.id
_entity.type
_entity.pdbx_description
1 polymer ?
#
loop_
_entity_poly.entity_id
_entity_poly.type
_entity_poly.pdbx_seq_one_letter_code
_entity_poly.pdbx_strand_id
1 'polypeptide(L)'
;MSNENKKRSVLLKDMGCFMYGGRVAVQADGETGHYDHGYAEYFVPQNASNYPIVFWHGNGQCGRCWESTADGRDGFREIFLRRDVPVYIIDQPRHGRAALAENRFERTIVYPSVEKERLNWEIFRHGDWTLGGPATLYPGS
;
A
#
# COMPACT_ATOMS: atom_id res chain seq x y z
N MET A 1 8.53 -19.83 32.09
CA MET A 1 7.65 -18.66 32.24
C MET A 1 7.84 -17.81 31.03
N SER A 2 6.97 -17.91 30.04
CA SER A 2 7.04 -17.14 28.80
C SER A 2 6.70 -15.68 29.12
N ASN A 3 7.69 -14.82 28.99
CA ASN A 3 7.49 -13.39 29.01
C ASN A 3 6.78 -13.05 27.66
N GLU A 4 5.47 -13.23 27.61
CA GLU A 4 4.68 -12.71 26.49
C GLU A 4 4.89 -11.21 26.48
N ASN A 5 5.64 -10.77 25.48
CA ASN A 5 5.93 -9.37 25.23
C ASN A 5 4.60 -8.69 24.89
N LYS A 6 3.86 -8.29 25.93
CA LYS A 6 2.52 -7.72 25.81
C LYS A 6 2.61 -6.48 24.93
N LYS A 7 2.17 -6.59 23.68
CA LYS A 7 2.20 -5.49 22.73
C LYS A 7 1.48 -4.28 23.32
N ARG A 8 2.10 -3.10 23.27
CA ARG A 8 1.49 -1.85 23.71
C ARG A 8 0.21 -1.60 22.90
N SER A 9 -0.89 -1.33 23.58
CA SER A 9 -2.14 -0.91 22.95
C SER A 9 -1.95 0.42 22.24
N VAL A 10 -2.64 0.60 21.12
CA VAL A 10 -2.68 1.86 20.37
C VAL A 10 -4.02 2.53 20.64
N LEU A 11 -3.98 3.74 21.22
CA LEU A 11 -5.15 4.59 21.33
C LEU A 11 -5.08 5.64 20.23
N LEU A 12 -6.14 5.71 19.43
CA LEU A 12 -6.22 6.67 18.33
C LEU A 12 -7.04 7.90 18.77
N LYS A 13 -6.55 9.07 18.41
CA LYS A 13 -7.27 10.35 18.49
C LYS A 13 -8.18 10.51 17.30
N ASP A 14 -7.74 10.03 16.12
CA ASP A 14 -8.46 10.13 14.87
C ASP A 14 -8.03 9.04 13.89
N MET A 15 -8.92 8.64 13.00
CA MET A 15 -8.66 7.74 11.89
C MET A 15 -9.68 7.98 10.78
N GLY A 16 -9.29 7.72 9.55
CA GLY A 16 -10.20 7.89 8.43
C GLY A 16 -9.54 7.56 7.10
N CYS A 17 -10.25 7.91 6.05
CA CYS A 17 -9.74 7.77 4.69
C CYS A 17 -10.29 8.87 3.79
N PHE A 18 -9.59 9.12 2.69
CA PHE A 18 -10.02 10.06 1.66
C PHE A 18 -9.46 9.66 0.30
N MET A 19 -10.14 10.13 -0.74
CA MET A 19 -9.63 10.06 -2.11
C MET A 19 -8.84 11.32 -2.42
N TYR A 20 -7.78 11.20 -3.22
CA TYR A 20 -6.96 12.34 -3.63
C TYR A 20 -6.64 12.29 -5.13
N GLY A 21 -6.36 13.46 -5.70
CA GLY A 21 -6.05 13.61 -7.11
C GLY A 21 -7.23 13.23 -8.01
N GLY A 22 -6.90 12.60 -9.12
CA GLY A 22 -7.89 12.20 -10.12
C GLY A 22 -8.17 13.29 -11.15
N ARG A 23 -9.04 12.95 -12.07
CA ARG A 23 -9.50 13.85 -13.14
C ARG A 23 -10.95 13.60 -13.49
N VAL A 24 -11.61 14.62 -13.96
CA VAL A 24 -12.92 14.51 -14.59
C VAL A 24 -12.73 14.48 -16.10
N ALA A 25 -13.37 13.55 -16.78
CA ALA A 25 -13.37 13.48 -18.24
C ALA A 25 -14.80 13.44 -18.77
N VAL A 26 -15.03 14.15 -19.86
CA VAL A 26 -16.31 14.13 -20.57
C VAL A 26 -16.30 12.94 -21.52
N GLN A 27 -17.36 12.15 -21.48
CA GLN A 27 -17.56 10.99 -22.33
C GLN A 27 -18.16 11.39 -23.70
N ALA A 28 -18.17 10.46 -24.65
CA ALA A 28 -18.69 10.69 -26.00
C ALA A 28 -20.20 11.02 -26.03
N ASP A 29 -20.95 10.60 -25.01
CA ASP A 29 -22.37 10.89 -24.81
C ASP A 29 -22.63 12.21 -24.10
N GLY A 30 -21.57 12.96 -23.70
CA GLY A 30 -21.63 14.20 -22.98
C GLY A 30 -21.66 14.07 -21.47
N GLU A 31 -21.75 12.87 -20.91
CA GLU A 31 -21.69 12.62 -19.48
C GLU A 31 -20.27 12.74 -18.94
N THR A 32 -20.13 12.93 -17.63
CA THR A 32 -18.83 13.07 -16.97
C THR A 32 -18.51 11.85 -16.12
N GLY A 33 -17.23 11.46 -16.12
CA GLY A 33 -16.70 10.42 -15.26
C GLY A 33 -15.49 10.90 -14.44
N HIS A 34 -15.31 10.32 -13.26
CA HIS A 34 -14.17 10.59 -12.39
C HIS A 34 -13.19 9.43 -12.47
N TYR A 35 -11.94 9.72 -12.77
CA TYR A 35 -10.91 8.72 -13.06
C TYR A 35 -9.61 8.99 -12.32
N ASP A 36 -8.81 7.93 -12.18
CA ASP A 36 -7.41 7.99 -11.76
C ASP A 36 -7.17 8.70 -10.41
N HIS A 37 -8.13 8.60 -9.49
CA HIS A 37 -7.93 9.02 -8.11
C HIS A 37 -7.12 7.98 -7.33
N GLY A 38 -6.36 8.46 -6.35
CA GLY A 38 -5.71 7.63 -5.35
C GLY A 38 -6.57 7.53 -4.08
N TYR A 39 -6.18 6.63 -3.19
CA TYR A 39 -6.82 6.44 -1.88
C TYR A 39 -5.79 6.61 -0.78
N ALA A 40 -6.14 7.29 0.28
CA ALA A 40 -5.34 7.40 1.49
C ALA A 40 -6.14 7.00 2.71
N GLU A 41 -5.54 6.23 3.60
CA GLU A 41 -6.05 5.90 4.91
C GLU A 41 -5.09 6.45 5.96
N TYR A 42 -5.61 6.99 7.06
CA TYR A 42 -4.77 7.58 8.10
C TYR A 42 -5.18 7.16 9.50
N PHE A 43 -4.19 7.15 10.38
CA PHE A 43 -4.32 6.83 11.79
C PHE A 43 -3.49 7.83 12.60
N VAL A 44 -4.13 8.49 13.55
CA VAL A 44 -3.48 9.49 14.42
C VAL A 44 -3.53 9.01 15.86
N PRO A 45 -2.40 8.64 16.47
CA PRO A 45 -2.36 8.26 17.88
C PRO A 45 -2.80 9.39 18.80
N GLN A 46 -3.26 9.03 20.02
CA GLN A 46 -3.71 10.01 21.03
C GLN A 46 -2.61 11.02 21.39
N ASN A 47 -1.37 10.54 21.48
CA ASN A 47 -0.20 11.37 21.80
C ASN A 47 0.72 11.53 20.58
N ALA A 48 0.13 11.87 19.44
CA ALA A 48 0.81 11.89 18.15
C ALA A 48 2.04 12.82 18.15
N SER A 49 3.12 12.36 17.53
CA SER A 49 4.26 13.20 17.18
C SER A 49 3.86 14.25 16.13
N ASN A 50 4.67 15.30 15.99
CA ASN A 50 4.36 16.44 15.13
C ASN A 50 4.30 16.10 13.63
N TYR A 51 5.03 15.06 13.19
CA TYR A 51 5.14 14.71 11.78
C TYR A 51 4.64 13.31 11.55
N PRO A 52 3.74 13.12 10.54
CA PRO A 52 3.31 11.81 10.11
C PRO A 52 4.37 11.13 9.25
N ILE A 53 4.30 9.80 9.21
CA ILE A 53 4.92 9.03 8.17
C ILE A 53 3.90 8.69 7.08
N VAL A 54 4.33 8.76 5.83
CA VAL A 54 3.51 8.35 4.68
C VAL A 54 4.12 7.10 4.07
N PHE A 55 3.37 6.02 4.04
CA PHE A 55 3.75 4.78 3.41
C PHE A 55 3.18 4.70 2.00
N TRP A 56 4.08 4.60 1.05
CA TRP A 56 3.77 4.47 -0.37
C TRP A 56 4.29 3.13 -0.88
N HIS A 57 3.41 2.34 -1.47
CA HIS A 57 3.78 1.02 -1.97
C HIS A 57 4.63 1.08 -3.25
N GLY A 58 5.33 -0.02 -3.54
CA GLY A 58 6.10 -0.19 -4.78
C GLY A 58 5.24 -0.62 -5.97
N ASN A 59 5.94 -0.85 -7.09
CA ASN A 59 5.32 -1.35 -8.32
C ASN A 59 4.61 -2.69 -8.11
N GLY A 60 3.42 -2.84 -8.68
CA GLY A 60 2.62 -4.06 -8.56
C GLY A 60 2.05 -4.35 -7.15
N GLN A 61 2.22 -3.44 -6.20
CA GLN A 61 1.80 -3.59 -4.81
C GLN A 61 0.59 -2.68 -4.47
N CYS A 62 0.19 -2.69 -3.22
CA CYS A 62 -0.79 -1.77 -2.65
C CYS A 62 -0.44 -1.49 -1.17
N GLY A 63 -1.17 -0.59 -0.53
CA GLY A 63 -0.94 -0.20 0.86
C GLY A 63 -0.90 -1.34 1.86
N ARG A 64 -1.50 -2.48 1.52
CA ARG A 64 -1.48 -3.68 2.36
C ARG A 64 -0.07 -4.17 2.71
N CYS A 65 0.93 -3.90 1.87
CA CYS A 65 2.33 -4.31 2.15
C CYS A 65 2.92 -3.66 3.41
N TRP A 66 2.30 -2.60 3.92
CA TRP A 66 2.70 -1.88 5.12
C TRP A 66 1.95 -2.29 6.39
N GLU A 67 0.92 -3.12 6.23
CA GLU A 67 0.08 -3.60 7.33
C GLU A 67 0.74 -4.77 8.07
N SER A 68 0.03 -5.83 8.36
CA SER A 68 0.59 -7.00 9.01
C SER A 68 1.34 -7.90 8.04
N THR A 69 2.30 -8.67 8.54
CA THR A 69 2.97 -9.72 7.77
C THR A 69 2.07 -10.96 7.62
N ALA A 70 2.36 -11.83 6.66
CA ALA A 70 1.58 -13.03 6.39
C ALA A 70 1.54 -14.01 7.59
N ASP A 71 2.57 -14.00 8.43
CA ASP A 71 2.65 -14.81 9.66
C ASP A 71 2.06 -14.10 10.89
N GLY A 72 1.36 -12.96 10.70
CA GLY A 72 0.62 -12.26 11.74
C GLY A 72 1.46 -11.36 12.66
N ARG A 73 2.71 -11.10 12.32
CA ARG A 73 3.50 -10.08 13.04
C ARG A 73 3.03 -8.66 12.68
N ASP A 74 3.38 -7.70 13.54
CA ASP A 74 3.16 -6.28 13.25
C ASP A 74 3.93 -5.86 11.98
N GLY A 75 3.22 -5.20 11.07
CA GLY A 75 3.86 -4.50 9.95
C GLY A 75 4.32 -3.10 10.37
N PHE A 76 4.78 -2.34 9.40
CA PHE A 76 5.27 -0.99 9.68
C PHE A 76 4.18 -0.07 10.25
N ARG A 77 2.92 -0.20 9.80
CA ARG A 77 1.80 0.55 10.35
C ARG A 77 1.74 0.42 11.88
N GLU A 78 1.65 -0.79 12.40
CA GLU A 78 1.54 -1.07 13.82
C GLU A 78 2.79 -0.64 14.59
N ILE A 79 3.98 -0.87 14.00
CA ILE A 79 5.25 -0.52 14.60
C ILE A 79 5.35 0.99 14.86
N PHE A 80 4.95 1.82 13.91
CA PHE A 80 4.99 3.27 14.02
C PHE A 80 3.87 3.82 14.92
N LEU A 81 2.67 3.29 14.79
CA LEU A 81 1.55 3.68 15.66
C LEU A 81 1.85 3.41 17.14
N ARG A 82 2.52 2.29 17.46
CA ARG A 82 2.94 1.99 18.85
C ARG A 82 4.03 2.93 19.38
N ARG A 83 4.63 3.73 18.52
CA ARG A 83 5.60 4.80 18.85
C ARG A 83 4.98 6.20 18.80
N ASP A 84 3.67 6.26 18.76
CA ASP A 84 2.90 7.52 18.70
C ASP A 84 3.19 8.34 17.43
N VAL A 85 3.63 7.70 16.33
CA VAL A 85 3.83 8.35 15.04
C VAL A 85 2.53 8.22 14.22
N PRO A 86 1.95 9.32 13.75
CA PRO A 86 0.83 9.26 12.84
C PRO A 86 1.22 8.59 11.52
N VAL A 87 0.33 7.75 10.99
CA VAL A 87 0.60 6.95 9.81
C VAL A 87 -0.44 7.25 8.73
N TYR A 88 0.03 7.47 7.52
CA TYR A 88 -0.78 7.50 6.31
C TYR A 88 -0.34 6.36 5.39
N ILE A 89 -1.30 5.62 4.86
CA ILE A 89 -1.06 4.55 3.88
C ILE A 89 -1.76 4.94 2.59
N ILE A 90 -1.02 4.94 1.50
CA ILE A 90 -1.49 5.41 0.20
C ILE A 90 -1.59 4.24 -0.78
N ASP A 91 -2.72 4.16 -1.46
CA ASP A 91 -2.89 3.37 -2.67
C ASP A 91 -2.87 4.31 -3.89
N GLN A 92 -1.97 4.04 -4.82
CA GLN A 92 -1.88 4.78 -6.08
C GLN A 92 -3.12 4.53 -6.94
N PRO A 93 -3.43 5.42 -7.89
CA PRO A 93 -4.47 5.16 -8.88
C PRO A 93 -4.35 3.75 -9.49
N ARG A 94 -5.46 3.05 -9.59
CA ARG A 94 -5.57 1.67 -10.10
C ARG A 94 -4.90 0.59 -9.27
N HIS A 95 -4.54 0.90 -8.01
CA HIS A 95 -3.96 -0.05 -7.06
C HIS A 95 -4.83 -0.15 -5.81
N GLY A 96 -4.88 -1.32 -5.21
CA GLY A 96 -5.53 -1.56 -3.93
C GLY A 96 -6.94 -0.96 -3.83
N ARG A 97 -7.17 -0.12 -2.84
CA ARG A 97 -8.46 0.54 -2.57
C ARG A 97 -8.73 1.77 -3.45
N ALA A 98 -7.72 2.28 -4.15
CA ALA A 98 -7.89 3.30 -5.19
C ALA A 98 -8.60 2.76 -6.44
N ALA A 99 -8.80 1.48 -6.44
CA ALA A 99 -9.66 0.68 -7.30
C ALA A 99 -9.50 0.79 -8.81
N LEU A 100 -10.19 -0.07 -9.35
CA LEU A 100 -10.56 -0.31 -10.73
C LEU A 100 -11.10 0.97 -11.36
N ALA A 101 -10.33 1.59 -12.24
CA ALA A 101 -10.90 2.48 -13.23
C ALA A 101 -11.68 1.58 -14.22
N GLU A 102 -12.92 1.25 -13.87
CA GLU A 102 -13.80 0.62 -14.83
C GLU A 102 -14.22 1.70 -15.84
N ASN A 103 -13.66 1.65 -17.02
CA ASN A 103 -14.25 2.41 -18.11
C ASN A 103 -15.46 1.62 -18.65
N ARG A 104 -16.60 1.77 -17.98
CA ARG A 104 -17.87 1.12 -18.36
C ARG A 104 -18.29 1.45 -19.79
N PHE A 105 -17.90 2.62 -20.28
CA PHE A 105 -18.26 3.09 -21.61
C PHE A 105 -17.43 2.43 -22.70
N GLU A 106 -16.18 2.12 -22.45
CA GLU A 106 -15.31 1.43 -23.40
C GLU A 106 -15.26 -0.08 -23.18
N ARG A 107 -15.96 -0.60 -22.17
CA ARG A 107 -15.90 -2.01 -21.77
C ARG A 107 -14.48 -2.55 -21.52
N THR A 108 -13.55 -1.64 -21.27
CA THR A 108 -12.18 -1.99 -20.98
C THR A 108 -11.99 -2.00 -19.46
N ILE A 109 -11.82 -3.16 -18.90
CA ILE A 109 -11.41 -3.31 -17.50
C ILE A 109 -9.90 -3.16 -17.46
N VAL A 110 -9.42 -2.10 -16.78
CA VAL A 110 -8.01 -1.94 -16.51
C VAL A 110 -7.71 -2.61 -15.18
N TYR A 111 -7.15 -3.80 -15.24
CA TYR A 111 -6.69 -4.52 -14.05
C TYR A 111 -5.38 -3.90 -13.54
N PRO A 112 -5.09 -4.03 -12.23
CA PRO A 112 -3.75 -3.82 -11.74
C PRO A 112 -2.76 -4.66 -12.55
N SER A 113 -1.61 -4.10 -12.86
CA SER A 113 -0.59 -4.84 -13.58
C SER A 113 -0.16 -6.06 -12.77
N VAL A 114 -0.11 -7.22 -13.42
CA VAL A 114 0.52 -8.41 -12.86
C VAL A 114 1.98 -8.39 -13.32
N GLU A 115 2.88 -8.10 -12.40
CA GLU A 115 4.30 -8.06 -12.70
C GLU A 115 4.89 -9.47 -12.77
N LYS A 116 5.80 -9.66 -13.71
CA LYS A 116 6.54 -10.92 -13.82
C LYS A 116 7.62 -10.96 -12.74
N GLU A 117 7.62 -12.00 -11.94
CA GLU A 117 8.55 -12.19 -10.83
C GLU A 117 10.01 -12.12 -11.29
N ARG A 118 10.36 -12.78 -12.39
CA ARG A 118 11.69 -12.72 -12.98
C ARG A 118 12.13 -11.29 -13.31
N LEU A 119 11.24 -10.51 -13.94
CA LEU A 119 11.54 -9.12 -14.30
C LEU A 119 11.84 -8.28 -13.06
N ASN A 120 11.03 -8.41 -12.03
CA ASN A 120 11.22 -7.70 -10.76
C ASN A 120 12.53 -8.14 -10.09
N TRP A 121 12.83 -9.43 -10.09
CA TRP A 121 14.07 -9.97 -9.54
C TRP A 121 15.31 -9.34 -10.18
N GLU A 122 15.34 -9.27 -11.50
CA GLU A 122 16.44 -8.68 -12.27
C GLU A 122 16.52 -7.15 -12.07
N ILE A 123 15.40 -6.44 -12.09
CA ILE A 123 15.33 -4.98 -11.87
C ILE A 123 15.81 -4.60 -10.47
N PHE A 124 15.38 -5.31 -9.46
CA PHE A 124 15.78 -5.05 -8.07
C PHE A 124 17.12 -5.67 -7.68
N ARG A 125 17.83 -6.25 -8.64
CA ARG A 125 19.22 -6.76 -8.48
C ARG A 125 19.36 -7.84 -7.42
N HIS A 126 18.40 -8.76 -7.35
CA HIS A 126 18.50 -9.91 -6.44
C HIS A 126 19.48 -11.00 -6.93
N GLY A 127 20.08 -10.83 -8.10
CA GLY A 127 20.99 -11.77 -8.72
C GLY A 127 20.37 -12.53 -9.87
N ASP A 128 20.91 -13.72 -10.16
CA ASP A 128 20.39 -14.56 -11.22
C ASP A 128 19.03 -15.15 -10.84
N TRP A 129 18.07 -15.07 -11.77
CA TRP A 129 16.78 -15.63 -11.56
C TRP A 129 16.79 -17.16 -11.60
N THR A 130 16.32 -17.76 -10.52
CA THR A 130 16.00 -19.21 -10.47
C THR A 130 14.68 -19.37 -9.73
N LEU A 131 13.72 -20.07 -10.33
CA LEU A 131 12.40 -20.29 -9.71
C LEU A 131 12.56 -20.97 -8.34
N GLY A 132 12.12 -20.30 -7.29
CA GLY A 132 12.27 -20.76 -5.90
C GLY A 132 13.71 -20.74 -5.37
N GLY A 133 14.64 -20.15 -6.11
CA GLY A 133 16.03 -20.00 -5.68
C GLY A 133 16.24 -18.80 -4.74
N PRO A 134 17.32 -18.79 -3.95
CA PRO A 134 17.67 -17.66 -3.10
C PRO A 134 18.19 -16.48 -3.90
N ALA A 135 18.08 -15.27 -3.34
CA ALA A 135 18.72 -14.08 -3.88
C ALA A 135 20.24 -14.19 -3.76
N THR A 136 20.95 -14.06 -4.86
CA THR A 136 22.41 -14.30 -4.90
C THR A 136 23.24 -13.06 -4.55
N LEU A 137 22.65 -11.86 -4.58
CA LEU A 137 23.35 -10.60 -4.28
C LEU A 137 23.25 -10.16 -2.81
N TYR A 138 22.38 -10.80 -2.02
CA TYR A 138 22.21 -10.47 -0.61
C TYR A 138 22.51 -11.68 0.26
N PRO A 139 23.64 -11.67 1.02
CA PRO A 139 23.96 -12.75 1.95
C PRO A 139 22.87 -12.93 3.00
N GLY A 140 22.39 -14.17 3.18
CA GLY A 140 21.40 -14.51 4.21
C GLY A 140 19.94 -14.30 3.82
N SER A 141 19.64 -14.06 2.54
CA SER A 141 18.28 -14.03 2.00
C SER A 141 17.80 -15.42 1.56
#